data_2cffd69c628fb9c4e9131023c4718ecd
#
_entry.id   2cffd69c628fb9c4e9131023c4718ecd
#
_cell.length_a   1.000
_cell.length_b   1.000
_cell.length_c   1.000
_cell.angle_alpha   90.00
_cell.angle_beta   90.00
_cell.angle_gamma   90.00
#
_symmetry.space_group_name_H-M   'P 1'
#
loop_
_entity.id
_entity.type
_entity.pdbx_description
1 polymer ?
#
loop_
_entity_poly.entity_id
_entity_poly.type
_entity_poly.pdbx_seq_one_letter_code
_entity_poly.pdbx_strand_id
1 'polypeptide(L)'
;MSKPLRDNLFISLSLIIFLIIDLFSFPISINEIKPSLLILCFIYWNIALPEKINLLFVLVFGFLLDLINGTLLGMYPLILLIISYFSQRYFYQFRPFTFIQQCLVIFLVFFSIKILLAIDFNDINPNSLTLADKDYVISSLWYSLLNSLSWPLIFFLLRAYRRRCIKT
;
A
#
# COMPACT_ATOMS: atom_id res chain seq x y z
N MET A 1 -2.14 -27.90 -12.58
CA MET A 1 -2.46 -26.76 -11.70
C MET A 1 -3.56 -25.95 -12.34
N SER A 2 -4.71 -25.77 -11.69
CA SER A 2 -5.83 -25.00 -12.26
C SER A 2 -5.45 -23.54 -12.48
N LYS A 3 -5.93 -22.92 -13.57
CA LYS A 3 -5.65 -21.50 -13.91
C LYS A 3 -5.81 -20.55 -12.70
N PRO A 4 -6.89 -20.65 -11.87
CA PRO A 4 -7.08 -19.74 -10.74
C PRO A 4 -6.00 -19.88 -9.65
N LEU A 5 -5.50 -21.09 -9.37
CA LEU A 5 -4.44 -21.30 -8.38
C LEU A 5 -3.11 -20.70 -8.82
N ARG A 6 -2.79 -20.79 -10.09
CA ARG A 6 -1.56 -20.21 -10.66
C ARG A 6 -1.57 -18.69 -10.57
N ASP A 7 -2.71 -18.07 -10.88
CA ASP A 7 -2.82 -16.60 -10.83
C ASP A 7 -2.67 -16.08 -9.39
N ASN A 8 -3.29 -16.75 -8.42
CA ASN A 8 -3.13 -16.40 -7.00
C ASN A 8 -1.69 -16.57 -6.50
N LEU A 9 -0.98 -17.60 -6.98
CA LEU A 9 0.45 -17.77 -6.68
C LEU A 9 1.31 -16.63 -7.22
N PHE A 10 1.05 -16.14 -8.44
CA PHE A 10 1.80 -15.01 -9.00
C PHE A 10 1.52 -13.70 -8.26
N ILE A 11 0.28 -13.49 -7.82
CA ILE A 11 -0.09 -12.33 -7.01
C ILE A 11 0.63 -12.40 -5.65
N SER A 12 0.53 -13.54 -4.94
CA SER A 12 1.18 -13.70 -3.63
C SER A 12 2.70 -13.58 -3.72
N LEU A 13 3.31 -14.14 -4.77
CA LEU A 13 4.75 -14.05 -4.98
C LEU A 13 5.20 -12.60 -5.19
N SER A 14 4.46 -11.81 -5.96
CA SER A 14 4.77 -10.39 -6.14
C SER A 14 4.63 -9.61 -4.83
N LEU A 15 3.58 -9.87 -4.03
CA LEU A 15 3.39 -9.24 -2.73
C LEU A 15 4.52 -9.59 -1.74
N ILE A 16 4.95 -10.86 -1.72
CA ILE A 16 6.08 -11.31 -0.89
C ILE A 16 7.39 -10.63 -1.31
N ILE A 17 7.66 -10.50 -2.60
CA ILE A 17 8.85 -9.80 -3.09
C ILE A 17 8.86 -8.35 -2.61
N PHE A 18 7.75 -7.62 -2.77
CA PHE A 18 7.67 -6.24 -2.31
C PHE A 18 7.73 -6.12 -0.79
N LEU A 19 7.17 -7.10 -0.05
CA LEU A 19 7.31 -7.18 1.39
C LEU A 19 8.78 -7.33 1.81
N ILE A 20 9.54 -8.22 1.15
CA ILE A 20 10.98 -8.40 1.42
C ILE A 20 11.74 -7.09 1.15
N ILE A 21 11.41 -6.36 0.08
CA ILE A 21 12.03 -5.07 -0.22
C ILE A 21 11.67 -4.04 0.87
N ASP A 22 10.44 -4.06 1.38
CA ASP A 22 10.02 -3.17 2.46
C ASP A 22 10.69 -3.50 3.80
N LEU A 23 11.18 -4.73 4.01
CA LEU A 23 11.96 -5.12 5.19
C LEU A 23 13.36 -4.48 5.25
N PHE A 24 13.93 -4.04 4.12
CA PHE A 24 15.22 -3.35 4.15
C PHE A 24 15.10 -2.04 4.92
N SER A 25 15.77 -1.99 6.08
CA SER A 25 15.78 -0.83 6.97
C SER A 25 16.86 0.15 6.54
N PHE A 26 16.50 1.42 6.44
CA PHE A 26 17.42 2.55 6.26
C PHE A 26 17.59 3.29 7.60
N PRO A 27 18.51 4.26 7.71
CA PRO A 27 18.58 5.14 8.88
C PRO A 27 17.22 5.76 9.19
N ILE A 28 16.93 5.99 10.47
CA ILE A 28 15.59 6.39 10.99
C ILE A 28 14.97 7.52 10.18
N SER A 29 15.74 8.57 9.87
CA SER A 29 15.27 9.74 9.11
C SER A 29 14.78 9.40 7.67
N ILE A 30 15.30 8.34 7.06
CA ILE A 30 14.92 7.91 5.72
C ILE A 30 13.74 6.92 5.77
N ASN A 31 13.68 6.11 6.84
CA ASN A 31 12.61 5.13 7.01
C ASN A 31 11.22 5.78 7.14
N GLU A 32 11.13 6.95 7.76
CA GLU A 32 9.85 7.67 7.89
C GLU A 32 9.27 8.12 6.54
N ILE A 33 10.15 8.36 5.57
CA ILE A 33 9.80 8.90 4.25
C ILE A 33 9.81 7.81 3.18
N LYS A 34 10.35 6.62 3.49
CA LYS A 34 10.45 5.48 2.56
C LYS A 34 9.07 5.10 2.00
N PRO A 35 8.94 4.96 0.66
CA PRO A 35 7.68 4.54 0.06
C PRO A 35 7.35 3.09 0.45
N SER A 36 6.09 2.84 0.80
CA SER A 36 5.58 1.49 1.09
C SER A 36 5.21 0.77 -0.20
N LEU A 37 6.17 0.02 -0.72
CA LEU A 37 6.06 -0.67 -2.01
C LEU A 37 5.00 -1.78 -1.97
N LEU A 38 4.84 -2.44 -0.81
CA LEU A 38 3.83 -3.47 -0.63
C LEU A 38 2.41 -2.89 -0.76
N ILE A 39 2.12 -1.75 -0.13
CA ILE A 39 0.80 -1.11 -0.22
C ILE A 39 0.52 -0.68 -1.67
N LEU A 40 1.51 -0.12 -2.37
CA LEU A 40 1.39 0.23 -3.79
C LEU A 40 1.12 -0.99 -4.67
N CYS A 41 1.83 -2.09 -4.44
CA CYS A 41 1.60 -3.37 -5.13
C CYS A 41 0.18 -3.90 -4.85
N PHE A 42 -0.27 -3.80 -3.59
CA PHE A 42 -1.60 -4.22 -3.18
C PHE A 42 -2.71 -3.40 -3.86
N ILE A 43 -2.55 -2.07 -3.93
CA ILE A 43 -3.47 -1.18 -4.66
C ILE A 43 -3.52 -1.58 -6.14
N TYR A 44 -2.36 -1.82 -6.77
CA TYR A 44 -2.31 -2.24 -8.17
C TYR A 44 -3.12 -3.52 -8.42
N TRP A 45 -2.95 -4.56 -7.60
CA TRP A 45 -3.67 -5.82 -7.79
C TRP A 45 -5.16 -5.68 -7.54
N ASN A 46 -5.60 -4.85 -6.57
CA ASN A 46 -7.01 -4.54 -6.36
C ASN A 46 -7.65 -3.86 -7.58
N ILE A 47 -6.90 -3.00 -8.29
CA ILE A 47 -7.37 -2.34 -9.51
C ILE A 47 -7.26 -3.28 -10.72
N ALA A 48 -6.22 -4.11 -10.80
CA ALA A 48 -5.96 -4.98 -11.95
C ALA A 48 -6.85 -6.22 -11.98
N LEU A 49 -7.05 -6.87 -10.82
CA LEU A 49 -7.77 -8.14 -10.66
C LEU A 49 -8.56 -8.14 -9.34
N PRO A 50 -9.63 -7.34 -9.22
CA PRO A 50 -10.38 -7.20 -7.96
C PRO A 50 -10.98 -8.53 -7.48
N GLU A 51 -11.38 -9.41 -8.40
CA GLU A 51 -11.97 -10.72 -8.10
C GLU A 51 -10.98 -11.73 -7.48
N LYS A 52 -9.67 -11.48 -7.60
CA LYS A 52 -8.62 -12.36 -7.10
C LYS A 52 -8.14 -11.98 -5.70
N ILE A 53 -8.38 -10.75 -5.27
CA ILE A 53 -8.00 -10.26 -3.94
C ILE A 53 -9.12 -10.57 -2.96
N ASN A 54 -8.91 -11.64 -2.20
CA ASN A 54 -9.83 -12.08 -1.15
C ASN A 54 -9.49 -11.40 0.19
N LEU A 55 -10.48 -11.36 1.09
CA LEU A 55 -10.31 -10.86 2.45
C LEU A 55 -9.10 -11.51 3.18
N LEU A 56 -8.81 -12.77 2.89
CA LEU A 56 -7.70 -13.49 3.46
C LEU A 56 -6.34 -12.86 3.08
N PHE A 57 -6.17 -12.41 1.83
CA PHE A 57 -4.98 -11.67 1.41
C PHE A 57 -4.82 -10.36 2.19
N VAL A 58 -5.94 -9.63 2.36
CA VAL A 58 -5.96 -8.37 3.12
C VAL A 58 -5.48 -8.59 4.55
N LEU A 59 -6.03 -9.60 5.23
CA LEU A 59 -5.71 -9.90 6.63
C LEU A 59 -4.25 -10.37 6.77
N VAL A 60 -3.81 -11.34 5.98
CA VAL A 60 -2.46 -11.91 6.10
C VAL A 60 -1.39 -10.84 5.85
N PHE A 61 -1.48 -10.09 4.75
CA PHE A 61 -0.48 -9.07 4.45
C PHE A 61 -0.60 -7.84 5.36
N GLY A 62 -1.80 -7.52 5.84
CA GLY A 62 -2.00 -6.48 6.84
C GLY A 62 -1.33 -6.82 8.16
N PHE A 63 -1.55 -8.01 8.72
CA PHE A 63 -0.88 -8.44 9.95
C PHE A 63 0.64 -8.52 9.81
N LEU A 64 1.14 -8.94 8.65
CA LEU A 64 2.59 -8.92 8.40
C LEU A 64 3.14 -7.49 8.44
N LEU A 65 2.40 -6.51 7.88
CA LEU A 65 2.78 -5.10 7.97
C LEU A 65 2.76 -4.56 9.39
N ASP A 66 1.77 -4.93 10.21
CA ASP A 66 1.73 -4.54 11.64
C ASP A 66 2.96 -5.05 12.37
N LEU A 67 3.35 -6.31 12.14
CA LEU A 67 4.54 -6.90 12.75
C LEU A 67 5.85 -6.22 12.32
N ILE A 68 5.94 -5.83 11.04
CA ILE A 68 7.14 -5.19 10.49
C ILE A 68 7.28 -3.76 11.00
N ASN A 69 6.16 -3.02 11.06
CA ASN A 69 6.18 -1.61 11.46
C ASN A 69 6.03 -1.40 12.97
N GLY A 70 5.74 -2.47 13.75
CA GLY A 70 5.54 -2.37 15.19
C GLY A 70 4.33 -1.55 15.60
N THR A 71 3.29 -1.52 14.78
CA THR A 71 2.02 -0.84 15.05
C THR A 71 1.07 -1.71 15.87
N LEU A 72 -0.03 -1.13 16.36
CA LEU A 72 -1.08 -1.92 17.02
C LEU A 72 -1.63 -2.96 16.03
N LEU A 73 -1.76 -4.20 16.51
CA LEU A 73 -2.30 -5.30 15.71
C LEU A 73 -3.71 -4.98 15.23
N GLY A 74 -3.89 -4.96 13.91
CA GLY A 74 -5.16 -4.68 13.25
C GLY A 74 -5.21 -3.34 12.51
N MET A 75 -4.26 -2.43 12.71
CA MET A 75 -4.23 -1.14 12.01
C MET A 75 -3.99 -1.28 10.52
N TYR A 76 -2.94 -1.97 10.10
CA TYR A 76 -2.69 -2.20 8.66
C TYR A 76 -3.73 -3.09 8.00
N PRO A 77 -4.24 -4.19 8.62
CA PRO A 77 -5.38 -4.93 8.08
C PRO A 77 -6.61 -4.04 7.83
N LEU A 78 -6.94 -3.15 8.78
CA LEU A 78 -8.04 -2.21 8.63
C LEU A 78 -7.80 -1.23 7.47
N ILE A 79 -6.60 -0.66 7.40
CA ILE A 79 -6.19 0.24 6.31
C ILE A 79 -6.30 -0.47 4.96
N LEU A 80 -5.73 -1.69 4.83
CA LEU A 80 -5.79 -2.45 3.58
C LEU A 80 -7.21 -2.86 3.21
N LEU A 81 -8.08 -3.13 4.20
CA LEU A 81 -9.50 -3.42 3.99
C LEU A 81 -10.22 -2.21 3.40
N ILE A 82 -10.02 -1.03 3.98
CA ILE A 82 -10.57 0.23 3.48
C ILE A 82 -10.09 0.48 2.04
N ILE A 83 -8.79 0.36 1.79
CA ILE A 83 -8.20 0.53 0.45
C ILE A 83 -8.82 -0.48 -0.54
N SER A 84 -8.93 -1.76 -0.14
CA SER A 84 -9.52 -2.80 -0.97
C SER A 84 -10.97 -2.48 -1.33
N TYR A 85 -11.77 -2.09 -0.32
CA TYR A 85 -13.17 -1.72 -0.53
C TYR A 85 -13.32 -0.55 -1.52
N PHE A 86 -12.59 0.54 -1.29
CA PHE A 86 -12.65 1.70 -2.18
C PHE A 86 -12.11 1.39 -3.58
N SER A 87 -10.99 0.66 -3.69
CA SER A 87 -10.42 0.28 -4.98
C SER A 87 -11.37 -0.58 -5.79
N GLN A 88 -12.05 -1.55 -5.16
CA GLN A 88 -13.02 -2.42 -5.83
C GLN A 88 -14.29 -1.66 -6.20
N ARG A 89 -14.76 -0.75 -5.35
CA ARG A 89 -15.96 0.04 -5.59
C ARG A 89 -15.80 1.03 -6.75
N TYR A 90 -14.64 1.69 -6.80
CA TYR A 90 -14.35 2.73 -7.79
C TYR A 90 -13.44 2.26 -8.94
N PHE A 91 -13.24 0.97 -9.08
CA PHE A 91 -12.40 0.33 -10.09
C PHE A 91 -12.67 0.85 -11.52
N TYR A 92 -13.93 0.95 -11.93
CA TYR A 92 -14.30 1.41 -13.27
C TYR A 92 -13.95 2.88 -13.52
N GLN A 93 -13.97 3.71 -12.49
CA GLN A 93 -13.66 5.13 -12.58
C GLN A 93 -12.15 5.39 -12.60
N PHE A 94 -11.36 4.53 -11.93
CA PHE A 94 -9.90 4.69 -11.84
C PHE A 94 -9.17 4.31 -13.14
N ARG A 95 -9.72 3.39 -13.92
CA ARG A 95 -9.13 2.93 -15.19
C ARG A 95 -8.91 4.03 -16.24
N PRO A 96 -9.87 4.93 -16.50
CA PRO A 96 -9.72 5.97 -17.49
C PRO A 96 -8.89 7.17 -17.02
N PHE A 97 -8.47 7.21 -15.74
CA PHE A 97 -7.71 8.32 -15.19
C PHE A 97 -6.36 8.50 -15.88
N THR A 98 -6.00 9.75 -16.15
CA THR A 98 -4.65 10.10 -16.59
C THR A 98 -3.65 9.79 -15.49
N PHE A 99 -2.36 9.58 -15.84
CA PHE A 99 -1.33 9.28 -14.84
C PHE A 99 -1.25 10.33 -13.72
N ILE A 100 -1.46 11.61 -14.05
CA ILE A 100 -1.45 12.70 -13.06
C ILE A 100 -2.61 12.54 -12.05
N GLN A 101 -3.79 12.20 -12.52
CA GLN A 101 -4.95 11.96 -11.66
C GLN A 101 -4.73 10.72 -10.77
N GLN A 102 -4.13 9.65 -11.31
CA GLN A 102 -3.77 8.48 -10.53
C GLN A 102 -2.78 8.83 -9.43
N CYS A 103 -1.72 9.58 -9.73
CA CYS A 103 -0.75 10.04 -8.75
C CYS A 103 -1.39 10.88 -7.65
N LEU A 104 -2.34 11.76 -8.00
CA LEU A 104 -3.06 12.57 -7.02
C LEU A 104 -3.91 11.70 -6.08
N VAL A 105 -4.63 10.71 -6.61
CA VAL A 105 -5.40 9.77 -5.79
C VAL A 105 -4.49 8.98 -4.86
N ILE A 106 -3.36 8.48 -5.35
CA ILE A 106 -2.38 7.75 -4.54
C ILE A 106 -1.82 8.65 -3.43
N PHE A 107 -1.50 9.91 -3.76
CA PHE A 107 -1.06 10.89 -2.76
C PHE A 107 -2.08 11.04 -1.63
N LEU A 108 -3.36 11.23 -1.96
CA LEU A 108 -4.43 11.37 -0.96
C LEU A 108 -4.60 10.11 -0.11
N VAL A 109 -4.53 8.92 -0.73
CA VAL A 109 -4.61 7.64 -0.02
C VAL A 109 -3.48 7.52 1.00
N PHE A 110 -2.22 7.76 0.61
CA PHE A 110 -1.09 7.64 1.52
C PHE A 110 -1.08 8.73 2.59
N PHE A 111 -1.55 9.92 2.28
CA PHE A 111 -1.74 10.96 3.29
C PHE A 111 -2.80 10.57 4.33
N SER A 112 -3.92 9.99 3.89
CA SER A 112 -4.95 9.46 4.80
C SER A 112 -4.43 8.31 5.68
N ILE A 113 -3.57 7.43 5.14
CA ILE A 113 -2.91 6.37 5.91
C ILE A 113 -2.08 6.97 7.07
N LYS A 114 -1.28 7.99 6.79
CA LYS A 114 -0.47 8.66 7.82
C LYS A 114 -1.32 9.34 8.89
N ILE A 115 -2.47 9.92 8.53
CA ILE A 115 -3.42 10.48 9.49
C ILE A 115 -3.99 9.38 10.40
N LEU A 116 -4.37 8.23 9.83
CA LEU A 116 -4.88 7.10 10.62
C LEU A 116 -3.82 6.54 11.57
N LEU A 117 -2.58 6.42 11.09
CA LEU A 117 -1.46 5.94 11.92
C LEU A 117 -1.09 6.95 13.04
N ALA A 118 -1.31 8.24 12.82
CA ALA A 118 -1.07 9.24 13.87
C ALA A 118 -2.00 9.06 15.07
N ILE A 119 -3.20 8.56 14.88
CA ILE A 119 -4.15 8.26 15.95
C ILE A 119 -3.61 7.11 16.81
N ASP A 120 -3.06 6.08 16.16
CA ASP A 120 -2.46 4.91 16.82
C ASP A 120 -1.28 5.29 17.73
N PHE A 121 -0.37 6.14 17.25
CA PHE A 121 0.79 6.58 18.03
C PHE A 121 0.44 7.43 19.25
N ASN A 122 -0.64 8.21 19.19
CA ASN A 122 -1.08 9.03 20.33
C ASN A 122 -1.53 8.19 21.53
N ASP A 123 -2.17 7.04 21.28
CA ASP A 123 -2.67 6.17 22.35
C ASP A 123 -1.52 5.41 23.06
N ILE A 124 -0.42 5.12 22.34
CA ILE A 124 0.71 4.37 22.89
C ILE A 124 1.72 5.28 23.60
N ASN A 125 1.96 6.46 23.07
CA ASN A 125 2.99 7.36 23.58
C ASN A 125 2.56 8.83 23.45
N PRO A 126 2.00 9.42 24.52
CA PRO A 126 1.47 10.80 24.48
C PRO A 126 2.54 11.86 24.17
N ASN A 127 3.83 11.51 24.24
CA ASN A 127 4.96 12.36 23.85
C ASN A 127 5.44 12.12 22.41
N SER A 128 4.78 11.24 21.64
CA SER A 128 5.13 11.01 20.25
C SER A 128 4.63 12.13 19.35
N LEU A 129 5.26 12.24 18.18
CA LEU A 129 4.88 13.19 17.13
C LEU A 129 3.40 13.05 16.78
N THR A 130 2.62 14.07 17.07
CA THR A 130 1.17 14.10 16.84
C THR A 130 0.84 14.89 15.57
N LEU A 131 -0.41 14.84 15.13
CA LEU A 131 -0.90 15.70 14.02
C LEU A 131 -0.72 17.22 14.31
N ALA A 132 -0.54 17.59 15.58
CA ALA A 132 -0.25 18.97 15.98
C ALA A 132 1.22 19.36 15.71
N ASP A 133 2.11 18.39 15.54
CA ASP A 133 3.53 18.65 15.30
C ASP A 133 3.77 18.93 13.80
N LYS A 134 4.34 20.08 13.51
CA LYS A 134 4.67 20.49 12.14
C LYS A 134 5.58 19.47 11.44
N ASP A 135 6.52 18.89 12.17
CA ASP A 135 7.51 17.94 11.65
C ASP A 135 6.82 16.64 11.18
N TYR A 136 5.81 16.17 11.92
CA TYR A 136 5.01 15.01 11.51
C TYR A 136 4.22 15.30 10.24
N VAL A 137 3.58 16.45 10.13
CA VAL A 137 2.82 16.84 8.92
C VAL A 137 3.74 16.94 7.71
N ILE A 138 4.93 17.53 7.88
CA ILE A 138 5.91 17.66 6.80
C ILE A 138 6.41 16.29 6.36
N SER A 139 6.76 15.39 7.28
CA SER A 139 7.19 14.03 6.97
C SER A 139 6.07 13.23 6.28
N SER A 140 4.82 13.41 6.70
CA SER A 140 3.65 12.78 6.08
C SER A 140 3.41 13.25 4.64
N LEU A 141 3.63 14.53 4.36
CA LEU A 141 3.56 15.08 3.01
C LEU A 141 4.67 14.49 2.12
N TRP A 142 5.92 14.44 2.60
CA TRP A 142 7.03 13.86 1.86
C TRP A 142 6.82 12.36 1.59
N TYR A 143 6.36 11.61 2.60
CA TYR A 143 6.00 10.20 2.45
C TYR A 143 4.94 10.00 1.35
N SER A 144 3.87 10.77 1.38
CA SER A 144 2.77 10.68 0.40
C SER A 144 3.22 11.05 -0.99
N LEU A 145 4.10 12.08 -1.11
CA LEU A 145 4.65 12.53 -2.37
C LEU A 145 5.57 11.47 -3.00
N LEU A 146 6.44 10.86 -2.22
CA LEU A 146 7.34 9.80 -2.71
C LEU A 146 6.57 8.55 -3.14
N ASN A 147 5.53 8.15 -2.40
CA ASN A 147 4.65 7.06 -2.82
C ASN A 147 3.94 7.37 -4.13
N SER A 148 3.44 8.59 -4.28
CA SER A 148 2.79 9.05 -5.52
C SER A 148 3.73 9.07 -6.71
N LEU A 149 4.98 9.52 -6.54
CA LEU A 149 6.00 9.49 -7.59
C LEU A 149 6.47 8.07 -7.94
N SER A 150 6.48 7.16 -6.97
CA SER A 150 6.83 5.75 -7.19
C SER A 150 5.73 4.98 -7.93
N TRP A 151 4.50 5.46 -7.90
CA TRP A 151 3.34 4.79 -8.49
C TRP A 151 3.50 4.45 -9.98
N PRO A 152 3.88 5.38 -10.89
CA PRO A 152 4.02 5.07 -12.31
C PRO A 152 5.02 3.95 -12.56
N LEU A 153 6.15 3.96 -11.84
CA LEU A 153 7.20 2.95 -11.98
C LEU A 153 6.67 1.56 -11.60
N ILE A 154 6.01 1.45 -10.44
CA ILE A 154 5.43 0.20 -9.94
C ILE A 154 4.32 -0.27 -10.86
N PHE A 155 3.47 0.66 -11.33
CA PHE A 155 2.39 0.36 -12.27
C PHE A 155 2.92 -0.27 -13.56
N PHE A 156 3.94 0.30 -14.18
CA PHE A 156 4.54 -0.24 -15.41
C PHE A 156 5.22 -1.59 -15.16
N LEU A 157 5.94 -1.73 -14.05
CA LEU A 157 6.62 -2.97 -13.68
C LEU A 157 5.61 -4.11 -13.46
N LEU A 158 4.59 -3.88 -12.65
CA LEU A 158 3.55 -4.89 -12.37
C LEU A 158 2.67 -5.17 -13.60
N ARG A 159 2.42 -4.18 -14.45
CA ARG A 159 1.74 -4.38 -15.73
C ARG A 159 2.53 -5.28 -16.67
N ALA A 160 3.85 -5.08 -16.74
CA ALA A 160 4.74 -5.96 -17.53
C ALA A 160 4.77 -7.38 -16.96
N TYR A 161 4.88 -7.51 -15.63
CA TYR A 161 4.82 -8.80 -14.93
C TYR A 161 3.50 -9.54 -15.20
N ARG A 162 2.36 -8.85 -15.04
CA ARG A 162 1.04 -9.42 -15.32
C ARG A 162 0.92 -9.96 -16.74
N ARG A 163 1.36 -9.20 -17.75
CA ARG A 163 1.28 -9.62 -19.16
C ARG A 163 2.11 -10.85 -19.47
N ARG A 164 3.21 -11.10 -18.73
CA ARG A 164 4.06 -12.28 -18.92
C ARG A 164 3.53 -13.50 -18.20
N CYS A 165 3.00 -13.34 -17.00
CA CYS A 165 2.65 -14.45 -16.11
C CYS A 165 1.17 -14.82 -16.17
N ILE A 166 0.27 -13.84 -16.32
CA ILE A 166 -1.18 -14.02 -16.32
C ILE A 166 -1.68 -13.76 -17.75
N LYS A 167 -1.80 -14.84 -18.53
CA LYS A 167 -2.49 -14.78 -19.83
C LYS A 167 -4.00 -14.74 -19.56
N THR A 168 -4.58 -13.56 -19.67
CA THR A 168 -6.04 -13.36 -19.74
C THR A 168 -6.56 -13.89 -21.07
#